data_a5c01c43290565bc5a7c25d29f1ec4ba
#
_entry.id   a5c01c43290565bc5a7c25d29f1ec4ba
#
_cell.length_a   1.000
_cell.length_b   1.000
_cell.length_c   1.000
_cell.angle_alpha   90.00
_cell.angle_beta   90.00
_cell.angle_gamma   90.00
#
_symmetry.space_group_name_H-M   'P 1'
#
loop_
_entity.id
_entity.type
_entity.pdbx_description
1 polymer ?
#
loop_
_entity_poly.entity_id
_entity_poly.type
_entity_poly.pdbx_seq_one_letter_code
_entity_poly.pdbx_strand_id
1 'polypeptide(L)'
;LVIDSLQRHTHAAGYAERRRECEEAARLLGVGFLGEVPMSGLERAKTLLPETLYRRARHIVSDTARVRLAVDLMASGDMAGLGELLTASHASQRDDFECSTPAIDTAVQAALGAGALGARLTGGGFGGASIALVRRDQVDATSQAVADAVEQAGFPRPTIFSVRADGGAHRDA
;
A
#
# COMPACT_ATOMS: atom_id res chain seq x y z
N LEU A 1 2.37 13.42 2.06
CA LEU A 1 0.96 13.72 2.24
C LEU A 1 0.24 12.51 2.82
N VAL A 2 -0.74 12.73 3.66
CA VAL A 2 -1.77 11.76 4.03
C VAL A 2 -3.06 12.23 3.37
N ILE A 3 -3.76 11.31 2.71
CA ILE A 3 -4.97 11.57 1.92
C ILE A 3 -6.05 10.65 2.47
N ASP A 4 -6.93 11.19 3.32
CA ASP A 4 -8.07 10.47 3.87
C ASP A 4 -9.24 10.55 2.90
N SER A 5 -9.64 9.42 2.34
CA SER A 5 -10.73 9.31 1.37
C SER A 5 -12.12 9.55 1.98
N LEU A 6 -12.22 9.68 3.28
CA LEU A 6 -13.48 9.74 4.04
C LEU A 6 -14.40 8.53 3.85
N GLN A 7 -13.94 7.49 3.14
CA GLN A 7 -14.66 6.24 3.03
C GLN A 7 -14.45 5.41 4.30
N ARG A 8 -15.52 5.17 5.03
CA ARG A 8 -15.48 4.32 6.22
C ARG A 8 -15.24 2.86 5.83
N HIS A 9 -14.46 2.17 6.64
CA HIS A 9 -14.27 0.72 6.52
C HIS A 9 -15.58 0.00 6.85
N THR A 10 -16.37 -0.31 5.82
CA THR A 10 -17.63 -1.08 5.98
C THR A 10 -17.40 -2.59 5.87
N HIS A 11 -16.16 -3.03 5.69
CA HIS A 11 -15.82 -4.39 5.29
C HIS A 11 -15.02 -5.19 6.33
N ALA A 12 -15.56 -5.33 7.55
CA ALA A 12 -15.03 -6.32 8.50
C ALA A 12 -14.95 -7.73 7.86
N ALA A 13 -15.89 -8.05 6.97
CA ALA A 13 -15.89 -9.28 6.20
C ALA A 13 -14.68 -9.41 5.25
N GLY A 14 -14.26 -8.32 4.59
CA GLY A 14 -13.09 -8.32 3.70
C GLY A 14 -11.79 -8.64 4.43
N TYR A 15 -11.60 -8.08 5.62
CA TYR A 15 -10.46 -8.41 6.47
C TYR A 15 -10.42 -9.88 6.88
N ALA A 16 -11.55 -10.40 7.35
CA ALA A 16 -11.66 -11.78 7.76
C ALA A 16 -11.42 -12.74 6.59
N GLU A 17 -11.86 -12.37 5.39
CA GLU A 17 -11.62 -13.14 4.16
C GLU A 17 -10.13 -13.14 3.79
N ARG A 18 -9.48 -11.97 3.71
CA ARG A 18 -8.03 -11.88 3.39
C ARG A 18 -7.19 -12.68 4.39
N ARG A 19 -7.54 -12.60 5.68
CA ARG A 19 -6.87 -13.38 6.72
C ARG A 19 -7.01 -14.88 6.46
N ARG A 20 -8.22 -15.39 6.23
CA ARG A 20 -8.44 -16.82 5.93
C ARG A 20 -7.70 -17.27 4.68
N GLU A 21 -7.70 -16.46 3.62
CA GLU A 21 -6.97 -16.77 2.38
C GLU A 21 -5.45 -16.88 2.63
N CYS A 22 -4.89 -15.96 3.42
CA CYS A 22 -3.47 -16.02 3.79
C CYS A 22 -3.15 -17.23 4.68
N GLU A 23 -3.98 -17.55 5.66
CA GLU A 23 -3.82 -18.70 6.53
C GLU A 23 -3.88 -20.03 5.73
N GLU A 24 -4.82 -20.14 4.79
CA GLU A 24 -4.94 -21.30 3.91
C GLU A 24 -3.76 -21.42 2.95
N ALA A 25 -3.30 -20.32 2.36
CA ALA A 25 -2.12 -20.32 1.51
C ALA A 25 -0.87 -20.77 2.29
N ALA A 26 -0.67 -20.27 3.50
CA ALA A 26 0.44 -20.69 4.37
C ALA A 26 0.38 -22.17 4.71
N ARG A 27 -0.81 -22.69 5.04
CA ARG A 27 -1.05 -24.11 5.32
C ARG A 27 -0.69 -24.99 4.12
N LEU A 28 -1.10 -24.61 2.90
CA LEU A 28 -0.80 -25.37 1.68
C LEU A 28 0.69 -25.33 1.31
N LEU A 29 1.40 -24.26 1.66
CA LEU A 29 2.84 -24.13 1.47
C LEU A 29 3.65 -24.81 2.57
N GLY A 30 3.03 -25.23 3.68
CA GLY A 30 3.68 -25.89 4.80
C GLY A 30 4.51 -24.91 5.65
N VAL A 31 4.11 -23.64 5.76
CA VAL A 31 4.76 -22.60 6.57
C VAL A 31 3.82 -22.10 7.67
N GLY A 32 4.37 -21.49 8.72
CA GLY A 32 3.58 -20.91 9.81
C GLY A 32 2.81 -19.66 9.36
N PHE A 33 3.43 -18.84 8.53
CA PHE A 33 2.81 -17.64 7.90
C PHE A 33 3.56 -17.26 6.60
N LEU A 34 2.88 -16.56 5.70
CA LEU A 34 3.41 -16.25 4.36
C LEU A 34 4.70 -15.41 4.37
N GLY A 35 4.95 -14.63 5.43
CA GLY A 35 6.18 -13.85 5.56
C GLY A 35 7.46 -14.71 5.71
N GLU A 36 7.33 -16.00 5.98
CA GLU A 36 8.46 -16.96 6.01
C GLU A 36 8.89 -17.40 4.60
N VAL A 37 8.01 -17.25 3.62
CA VAL A 37 8.30 -17.65 2.24
C VAL A 37 9.29 -16.66 1.61
N PRO A 38 10.45 -17.10 1.12
CA PRO A 38 11.39 -16.22 0.40
C PRO A 38 10.85 -15.89 -0.98
N MET A 39 11.34 -14.81 -1.61
CA MET A 39 10.98 -14.43 -2.98
C MET A 39 11.17 -15.57 -3.99
N SER A 40 12.24 -16.35 -3.84
CA SER A 40 12.51 -17.55 -4.65
C SER A 40 11.47 -18.66 -4.50
N GLY A 41 10.67 -18.63 -3.44
CA GLY A 41 9.59 -19.58 -3.20
C GLY A 41 8.32 -19.32 -4.01
N LEU A 42 8.19 -18.15 -4.64
CA LEU A 42 6.98 -17.77 -5.39
C LEU A 42 6.71 -18.66 -6.61
N GLU A 43 7.74 -19.12 -7.31
CA GLU A 43 7.56 -20.06 -8.45
C GLU A 43 6.92 -21.37 -8.00
N ARG A 44 7.39 -21.92 -6.86
CA ARG A 44 6.78 -23.10 -6.24
C ARG A 44 5.35 -22.79 -5.77
N ALA A 45 5.13 -21.65 -5.15
CA ALA A 45 3.80 -21.23 -4.70
C ALA A 45 2.80 -21.18 -5.86
N LYS A 46 3.22 -20.67 -7.03
CA LYS A 46 2.42 -20.61 -8.25
C LYS A 46 1.93 -21.98 -8.74
N THR A 47 2.72 -23.02 -8.54
CA THR A 47 2.34 -24.39 -8.95
C THR A 47 1.48 -25.10 -7.93
N LEU A 48 1.53 -24.72 -6.67
CA LEU A 48 0.85 -25.40 -5.56
C LEU A 48 -0.47 -24.73 -5.16
N LEU A 49 -0.60 -23.43 -5.37
CA LEU A 49 -1.74 -22.67 -4.88
C LEU A 49 -2.77 -22.41 -5.99
N PRO A 50 -4.07 -22.44 -5.68
CA PRO A 50 -5.10 -21.82 -6.52
C PRO A 50 -4.75 -20.35 -6.79
N GLU A 51 -5.15 -19.81 -7.94
CA GLU A 51 -4.79 -18.46 -8.40
C GLU A 51 -5.05 -17.37 -7.35
N THR A 52 -6.19 -17.37 -6.70
CA THR A 52 -6.51 -16.39 -5.65
C THR A 52 -5.52 -16.46 -4.50
N LEU A 53 -5.24 -17.65 -3.98
CA LEU A 53 -4.30 -17.84 -2.87
C LEU A 53 -2.86 -17.52 -3.28
N TYR A 54 -2.49 -17.82 -4.53
CA TYR A 54 -1.20 -17.41 -5.07
C TYR A 54 -1.06 -15.89 -5.11
N ARG A 55 -2.07 -15.14 -5.56
CA ARG A 55 -2.05 -13.67 -5.55
C ARG A 55 -1.86 -13.13 -4.14
N ARG A 56 -2.57 -13.68 -3.11
CA ARG A 56 -2.37 -13.29 -1.71
C ARG A 56 -0.94 -13.57 -1.24
N ALA A 57 -0.42 -14.77 -1.53
CA ALA A 57 0.96 -15.13 -1.20
C ALA A 57 1.97 -14.21 -1.90
N ARG A 58 1.78 -13.93 -3.20
CA ARG A 58 2.61 -13.01 -3.98
C ARG A 58 2.66 -11.62 -3.35
N HIS A 59 1.51 -11.08 -2.95
CA HIS A 59 1.45 -9.80 -2.25
C HIS A 59 2.28 -9.81 -0.97
N ILE A 60 1.98 -10.73 -0.04
CA ILE A 60 2.64 -10.76 1.28
C ILE A 60 4.15 -10.97 1.14
N VAL A 61 4.58 -11.91 0.31
CA VAL A 61 5.99 -12.22 0.10
C VAL A 61 6.72 -11.05 -0.53
N SER A 62 6.17 -10.47 -1.60
CA SER A 62 6.80 -9.36 -2.30
C SER A 62 6.77 -8.06 -1.47
N ASP A 63 5.70 -7.81 -0.71
CA ASP A 63 5.62 -6.62 0.14
C ASP A 63 6.57 -6.71 1.34
N THR A 64 6.77 -7.91 1.90
CA THR A 64 7.81 -8.17 2.91
C THR A 64 9.22 -7.85 2.37
N ALA A 65 9.50 -8.24 1.13
CA ALA A 65 10.77 -7.91 0.48
C ALA A 65 10.92 -6.39 0.25
N ARG A 66 9.85 -5.69 -0.18
CA ARG A 66 9.84 -4.23 -0.35
C ARG A 66 10.11 -3.50 0.97
N VAL A 67 9.54 -3.97 2.10
CA VAL A 67 9.81 -3.37 3.42
C VAL A 67 11.28 -3.41 3.76
N ARG A 68 11.96 -4.52 3.52
CA ARG A 68 13.41 -4.64 3.77
C ARG A 68 14.21 -3.67 2.90
N LEU A 69 13.91 -3.62 1.61
CA LEU A 69 14.58 -2.71 0.68
C LEU A 69 14.28 -1.23 1.02
N ALA A 70 13.07 -0.91 1.48
CA ALA A 70 12.71 0.44 1.88
C ALA A 70 13.58 0.97 3.03
N VAL A 71 14.00 0.11 3.97
CA VAL A 71 14.92 0.48 5.06
C VAL A 71 16.27 0.93 4.49
N ASP A 72 16.82 0.19 3.53
CA ASP A 72 18.10 0.51 2.89
C ASP A 72 18.01 1.80 2.08
N LEU A 73 16.92 1.99 1.32
CA LEU A 73 16.69 3.21 0.54
C LEU A 73 16.52 4.45 1.44
N MET A 74 15.81 4.33 2.55
CA MET A 74 15.69 5.41 3.53
C MET A 74 17.05 5.73 4.17
N ALA A 75 17.86 4.73 4.51
CA ALA A 75 19.17 4.90 5.08
C ALA A 75 20.16 5.59 4.12
N SER A 76 20.05 5.30 2.82
CA SER A 76 20.87 5.94 1.77
C SER A 76 20.32 7.29 1.29
N GLY A 77 19.11 7.67 1.70
CA GLY A 77 18.44 8.90 1.24
C GLY A 77 17.88 8.81 -0.18
N ASP A 78 17.74 7.61 -0.76
CA ASP A 78 17.14 7.41 -2.07
C ASP A 78 15.60 7.49 -2.01
N MET A 79 15.11 8.72 -2.01
CA MET A 79 13.66 8.97 -1.96
C MET A 79 12.95 8.63 -3.26
N ALA A 80 13.64 8.63 -4.40
CA ALA A 80 13.06 8.23 -5.68
C ALA A 80 12.80 6.72 -5.69
N GLY A 81 13.80 5.91 -5.34
CA GLY A 81 13.66 4.46 -5.20
C GLY A 81 12.59 4.09 -4.15
N LEU A 82 12.53 4.80 -3.02
CA LEU A 82 11.45 4.61 -2.04
C LEU A 82 10.07 4.88 -2.65
N GLY A 83 9.94 5.93 -3.47
CA GLY A 83 8.70 6.25 -4.18
C GLY A 83 8.26 5.13 -5.13
N GLU A 84 9.18 4.58 -5.89
CA GLU A 84 8.91 3.42 -6.76
C GLU A 84 8.41 2.21 -5.98
N LEU A 85 9.00 1.92 -4.82
CA LEU A 85 8.53 0.84 -3.95
C LEU A 85 7.11 1.07 -3.41
N LEU A 86 6.78 2.31 -3.02
CA LEU A 86 5.44 2.66 -2.58
C LEU A 86 4.42 2.40 -3.70
N THR A 87 4.72 2.83 -4.91
CA THR A 87 3.86 2.64 -6.08
C THR A 87 3.70 1.16 -6.44
N ALA A 88 4.78 0.38 -6.43
CA ALA A 88 4.74 -1.06 -6.66
C ALA A 88 3.95 -1.80 -5.57
N SER A 89 4.06 -1.36 -4.32
CA SER A 89 3.26 -1.88 -3.21
C SER A 89 1.77 -1.62 -3.41
N HIS A 90 1.39 -0.40 -3.85
CA HIS A 90 0.00 -0.07 -4.15
C HIS A 90 -0.58 -0.93 -5.27
N ALA A 91 0.15 -1.12 -6.36
CA ALA A 91 -0.28 -2.00 -7.44
C ALA A 91 -0.55 -3.43 -6.92
N SER A 92 0.32 -3.97 -6.09
CA SER A 92 0.13 -5.28 -5.47
C SER A 92 -1.05 -5.32 -4.48
N GLN A 93 -1.28 -4.23 -3.71
CA GLN A 93 -2.46 -4.11 -2.84
C GLN A 93 -3.78 -4.11 -3.64
N ARG A 94 -3.79 -3.44 -4.80
CA ARG A 94 -4.95 -3.37 -5.69
C ARG A 94 -5.18 -4.69 -6.43
N ASP A 95 -4.14 -5.24 -7.06
CA ASP A 95 -4.26 -6.32 -8.05
C ASP A 95 -4.12 -7.70 -7.42
N ASP A 96 -3.26 -7.86 -6.41
CA ASP A 96 -2.97 -9.16 -5.77
C ASP A 96 -3.76 -9.35 -4.48
N PHE A 97 -3.77 -8.33 -3.62
CA PHE A 97 -4.44 -8.42 -2.32
C PHE A 97 -5.90 -7.97 -2.39
N GLU A 98 -6.24 -7.18 -3.41
CA GLU A 98 -7.60 -6.69 -3.67
C GLU A 98 -8.21 -5.99 -2.45
N CYS A 99 -7.41 -5.14 -1.81
CA CYS A 99 -7.82 -4.37 -0.63
C CYS A 99 -7.92 -2.86 -0.89
N SER A 100 -7.68 -2.41 -2.13
CA SER A 100 -7.88 -1.01 -2.50
C SER A 100 -9.34 -0.71 -2.84
N THR A 101 -9.66 0.56 -3.02
CA THR A 101 -10.95 1.03 -3.49
C THR A 101 -10.78 2.01 -4.64
N PRO A 102 -11.79 2.20 -5.50
CA PRO A 102 -11.70 3.16 -6.61
C PRO A 102 -11.32 4.57 -6.17
N ALA A 103 -11.79 5.05 -5.01
CA ALA A 103 -11.43 6.37 -4.49
C ALA A 103 -9.94 6.46 -4.12
N ILE A 104 -9.39 5.41 -3.49
CA ILE A 104 -7.97 5.33 -3.15
C ILE A 104 -7.12 5.24 -4.43
N ASP A 105 -7.52 4.41 -5.39
CA ASP A 105 -6.81 4.26 -6.66
C ASP A 105 -6.78 5.60 -7.43
N THR A 106 -7.90 6.32 -7.45
CA THR A 106 -7.98 7.66 -8.04
C THR A 106 -7.02 8.63 -7.34
N ALA A 107 -7.02 8.66 -6.01
CA ALA A 107 -6.14 9.53 -5.23
C ALA A 107 -4.65 9.23 -5.50
N VAL A 108 -4.28 7.95 -5.53
CA VAL A 108 -2.90 7.52 -5.84
C VAL A 108 -2.50 7.91 -7.25
N GLN A 109 -3.33 7.65 -8.25
CA GLN A 109 -3.04 8.02 -9.64
C GLN A 109 -2.93 9.53 -9.81
N ALA A 110 -3.80 10.31 -9.19
CA ALA A 110 -3.73 11.78 -9.22
C ALA A 110 -2.46 12.31 -8.56
N ALA A 111 -2.04 11.75 -7.43
CA ALA A 111 -0.80 12.12 -6.75
C ALA A 111 0.42 11.85 -7.65
N LEU A 112 0.49 10.68 -8.27
CA LEU A 112 1.57 10.32 -9.21
C LEU A 112 1.56 11.23 -10.44
N GLY A 113 0.39 11.51 -11.03
CA GLY A 113 0.23 12.42 -12.16
C GLY A 113 0.63 13.86 -11.83
N ALA A 114 0.53 14.27 -10.57
CA ALA A 114 0.97 15.58 -10.08
C ALA A 114 2.45 15.63 -9.65
N GLY A 115 3.21 14.55 -9.89
CA GLY A 115 4.67 14.49 -9.64
C GLY A 115 5.07 13.98 -8.28
N ALA A 116 4.19 13.30 -7.54
CA ALA A 116 4.60 12.55 -6.35
C ALA A 116 5.66 11.51 -6.73
N LEU A 117 6.67 11.33 -5.90
CA LEU A 117 7.72 10.32 -6.09
C LEU A 117 7.15 8.91 -5.99
N GLY A 118 6.09 8.74 -5.23
CA GLY A 118 5.36 7.49 -5.08
C GLY A 118 4.15 7.67 -4.19
N ALA A 119 3.17 6.78 -4.33
CA ALA A 119 1.97 6.79 -3.50
C ALA A 119 1.41 5.38 -3.30
N ARG A 120 0.76 5.15 -2.17
CA ARG A 120 0.11 3.88 -1.86
C ARG A 120 -1.03 4.02 -0.86
N LEU A 121 -1.92 3.06 -0.87
CA LEU A 121 -2.84 2.82 0.24
C LEU A 121 -2.08 2.56 1.53
N THR A 122 -2.56 3.06 2.65
CA THR A 122 -2.02 2.81 3.99
C THR A 122 -3.09 2.27 4.94
N GLY A 123 -2.66 1.53 5.95
CA GLY A 123 -3.57 0.80 6.84
C GLY A 123 -4.02 -0.53 6.21
N GLY A 124 -5.16 -1.02 6.63
CA GLY A 124 -5.62 -2.34 6.24
C GLY A 124 -6.38 -2.43 4.92
N GLY A 125 -6.64 -1.33 4.27
CA GLY A 125 -7.41 -1.30 3.03
C GLY A 125 -8.92 -1.24 3.21
N PHE A 126 -9.65 -1.49 2.12
CA PHE A 126 -11.12 -1.43 2.05
C PHE A 126 -11.71 -0.05 2.35
N GLY A 127 -10.97 1.01 2.05
CA GLY A 127 -11.25 2.42 2.36
C GLY A 127 -10.14 3.05 3.18
N GLY A 128 -10.43 4.14 3.87
CA GLY A 128 -9.49 4.86 4.72
C GLY A 128 -8.57 5.78 3.93
N ALA A 129 -7.25 5.64 4.09
CA ALA A 129 -6.29 6.62 3.59
C ALA A 129 -5.26 6.05 2.64
N SER A 130 -4.67 6.92 1.84
CA SER A 130 -3.42 6.70 1.12
C SER A 130 -2.35 7.69 1.57
N ILE A 131 -1.10 7.35 1.29
CA ILE A 131 0.04 8.25 1.48
C ILE A 131 0.71 8.54 0.16
N ALA A 132 1.22 9.76 0.00
CA ALA A 132 2.02 10.14 -1.15
C ALA A 132 3.33 10.80 -0.68
N LEU A 133 4.44 10.33 -1.22
CA LEU A 133 5.76 10.92 -1.02
C LEU A 133 5.94 12.05 -2.05
N VAL A 134 5.96 13.28 -1.57
CA VAL A 134 6.03 14.47 -2.43
C VAL A 134 7.19 15.37 -2.02
N ARG A 135 7.74 16.09 -2.97
CA ARG A 135 8.70 17.17 -2.69
C ARG A 135 7.96 18.30 -1.96
N ARG A 136 8.68 18.98 -1.08
CA ARG A 136 8.09 20.05 -0.24
C ARG A 136 7.44 21.16 -1.07
N ASP A 137 8.06 21.53 -2.17
CA ASP A 137 7.63 22.57 -3.10
C ASP A 137 6.41 22.16 -3.95
N GLN A 138 6.02 20.90 -3.93
CA GLN A 138 4.89 20.35 -4.67
C GLN A 138 3.67 19.98 -3.81
N VAL A 139 3.75 20.16 -2.49
CA VAL A 139 2.71 19.77 -1.53
C VAL A 139 1.33 20.36 -1.92
N ASP A 140 1.25 21.67 -2.14
CA ASP A 140 -0.02 22.35 -2.40
C ASP A 140 -0.59 21.95 -3.78
N ALA A 141 0.25 21.93 -4.80
CA ALA A 141 -0.16 21.56 -6.16
C ALA A 141 -0.65 20.10 -6.22
N THR A 142 0.07 19.17 -5.58
CA THR A 142 -0.32 17.76 -5.52
C THR A 142 -1.61 17.59 -4.70
N SER A 143 -1.75 18.29 -3.58
CA SER A 143 -2.97 18.24 -2.75
C SER A 143 -4.20 18.71 -3.53
N GLN A 144 -4.08 19.80 -4.26
CA GLN A 144 -5.18 20.33 -5.08
C GLN A 144 -5.53 19.35 -6.21
N ALA A 145 -4.54 18.84 -6.93
CA ALA A 145 -4.76 17.90 -8.04
C ALA A 145 -5.46 16.60 -7.56
N VAL A 146 -5.06 16.09 -6.41
CA VAL A 146 -5.69 14.90 -5.80
C VAL A 146 -7.14 15.20 -5.42
N ALA A 147 -7.39 16.32 -4.74
CA ALA A 147 -8.73 16.69 -4.30
C ALA A 147 -9.68 16.83 -5.50
N ASP A 148 -9.24 17.55 -6.54
CA ASP A 148 -10.05 17.77 -7.73
C ASP A 148 -10.32 16.46 -8.51
N ALA A 149 -9.32 15.60 -8.65
CA ALA A 149 -9.48 14.33 -9.35
C ALA A 149 -10.46 13.38 -8.61
N VAL A 150 -10.39 13.32 -7.28
CA VAL A 150 -11.29 12.49 -6.47
C VAL A 150 -12.73 13.01 -6.56
N GLU A 151 -12.95 14.33 -6.49
CA GLU A 151 -14.28 14.93 -6.68
C GLU A 151 -14.82 14.71 -8.08
N GLN A 152 -14.00 14.89 -9.12
CA GLN A 152 -14.39 14.65 -10.52
C GLN A 152 -14.76 13.20 -10.78
N ALA A 153 -14.16 12.26 -10.04
CA ALA A 153 -14.52 10.84 -10.10
C ALA A 153 -15.80 10.51 -9.31
N GLY A 154 -16.47 11.50 -8.70
CA GLY A 154 -17.73 11.34 -7.99
C GLY A 154 -17.58 10.88 -6.54
N PHE A 155 -16.38 10.94 -5.96
CA PHE A 155 -16.14 10.63 -4.55
C PHE A 155 -16.16 11.89 -3.68
N PRO A 156 -16.36 11.76 -2.36
CA PRO A 156 -16.23 12.89 -1.44
C PRO A 156 -14.84 13.53 -1.53
N ARG A 157 -14.77 14.86 -1.45
CA ARG A 157 -13.49 15.57 -1.39
C ARG A 157 -12.67 15.06 -0.22
N PRO A 158 -11.44 14.54 -0.45
CA PRO A 158 -10.64 13.96 0.61
C PRO A 158 -10.11 15.01 1.57
N THR A 159 -9.85 14.62 2.82
CA THR A 159 -9.05 15.44 3.73
C THR A 159 -7.57 15.15 3.48
N ILE A 160 -6.80 16.20 3.19
CA ILE A 160 -5.38 16.07 2.86
C ILE A 160 -4.55 16.91 3.81
N PHE A 161 -3.50 16.32 4.38
CA PHE A 161 -2.56 17.04 5.24
C PHE A 161 -1.14 16.51 5.08
N SER A 162 -0.17 17.36 5.34
CA SER A 162 1.24 16.99 5.28
C SER A 162 1.73 16.48 6.63
N VAL A 163 2.58 15.47 6.59
CA VAL A 163 3.32 14.96 7.74
C VAL A 163 4.80 14.87 7.40
N ARG A 164 5.63 14.83 8.43
CA ARG A 164 7.08 14.56 8.30
C ARG A 164 7.41 13.37 9.17
N ALA A 165 8.41 12.60 8.73
CA ALA A 165 9.01 11.61 9.59
C ALA A 165 9.68 12.30 10.78
N ASP A 166 9.56 11.71 11.94
CA ASP A 166 10.15 12.16 13.19
C ASP A 166 10.89 11.01 13.87
N GLY A 167 11.49 11.24 15.02
CA GLY A 167 12.18 10.21 15.80
C GLY A 167 11.28 9.02 16.11
N GLY A 168 11.89 7.83 16.28
CA GLY A 168 11.17 6.64 16.70
C GLY A 168 10.56 6.81 18.10
N ALA A 169 9.60 5.94 18.43
CA ALA A 169 9.01 5.92 19.76
C ALA A 169 10.11 5.74 20.83
N HIS A 170 10.07 6.57 21.86
CA HIS A 170 10.99 6.51 23.00
C HIS A 170 10.20 6.69 24.30
N ARG A 171 10.82 6.27 25.40
CA ARG A 171 10.24 6.49 26.72
C ARG A 171 10.58 7.90 27.17
N ASP A 172 9.56 8.64 27.55
CA ASP A 172 9.75 9.93 28.21
C ASP A 172 10.43 9.71 29.57
N ALA A 173 11.41 10.56 29.87
CA ALA A 173 12.19 10.48 31.12
C ALA A 173 11.42 11.06 32.29
#